data_2f7182c0b745b26c3b8b0404b5eb0f0e
#
_entry.id   2f7182c0b745b26c3b8b0404b5eb0f0e
#
_cell.length_a   1.000
_cell.length_b   1.000
_cell.length_c   1.000
_cell.angle_alpha   90.00
_cell.angle_beta   90.00
_cell.angle_gamma   90.00
#
_symmetry.space_group_name_H-M   'P 1'
#
loop_
_entity.id
_entity.type
_entity.pdbx_description
1 polymer ?
#
loop_
_entity_poly.entity_id
_entity_poly.type
_entity_poly.pdbx_seq_one_letter_code
_entity_poly.pdbx_strand_id
1 'polypeptide(L)'
;MQKLSTTKNPQDVLALCQFPNQQVIKNQLLVLNQINDPGNLGTLIRTACAFGFSDVIVQGVDPYNSKTLRASQGAIFNINVVLVNNLKTFLINLKKQNYFLIAASVNQRAISYLEVQNHLQMALILGNEAQGIEPEILALADQTVYIPIAFESLNVASAGAILMAALAKKNLKS
;
A
#
# COMPACT_ATOMS: atom_id res chain seq x y z
N MET A 1 -6.26 -7.92 32.26
CA MET A 1 -5.62 -7.06 31.25
C MET A 1 -4.25 -7.59 30.83
N GLN A 2 -3.28 -7.80 31.73
CA GLN A 2 -1.94 -8.30 31.36
C GLN A 2 -1.90 -9.63 30.58
N LYS A 3 -2.86 -10.55 30.80
CA LYS A 3 -2.97 -11.81 30.07
C LYS A 3 -3.52 -11.69 28.63
N LEU A 4 -4.16 -10.58 28.29
CA LEU A 4 -4.80 -10.36 26.99
C LEU A 4 -4.05 -9.34 26.13
N SER A 5 -3.17 -8.55 26.76
CA SER A 5 -2.40 -7.52 26.06
C SER A 5 -1.06 -8.07 25.57
N THR A 6 -0.69 -7.72 24.35
CA THR A 6 0.63 -7.98 23.74
C THR A 6 1.64 -6.83 24.02
N THR A 7 1.23 -5.78 24.73
CA THR A 7 2.08 -4.62 25.05
C THR A 7 2.71 -4.76 26.42
N LYS A 8 3.94 -4.22 26.60
CA LYS A 8 4.66 -4.24 27.89
C LYS A 8 3.91 -3.40 28.96
N ASN A 9 3.32 -2.28 28.56
CA ASN A 9 2.56 -1.38 29.41
C ASN A 9 1.15 -1.21 28.82
N PRO A 10 0.22 -2.16 29.09
CA PRO A 10 -1.14 -2.07 28.57
C PRO A 10 -1.91 -0.95 29.26
N GLN A 11 -2.74 -0.24 28.51
CA GLN A 11 -3.75 0.64 29.08
C GLN A 11 -4.93 -0.22 29.61
N ASP A 12 -5.71 0.32 30.56
CA ASP A 12 -6.77 -0.42 31.23
C ASP A 12 -8.05 -0.59 30.38
N VAL A 13 -7.93 -0.44 29.06
CA VAL A 13 -9.04 -0.59 28.09
C VAL A 13 -8.67 -1.60 27.03
N LEU A 14 -9.60 -2.51 26.75
CA LEU A 14 -9.51 -3.49 25.64
C LEU A 14 -10.83 -3.48 24.88
N ALA A 15 -10.74 -3.35 23.57
CA ALA A 15 -11.90 -3.42 22.69
C ALA A 15 -11.87 -4.69 21.85
N LEU A 16 -12.99 -5.40 21.76
CA LEU A 16 -13.22 -6.46 20.79
C LEU A 16 -14.00 -5.88 19.62
N CYS A 17 -13.43 -5.92 18.43
CA CYS A 17 -14.02 -5.35 17.23
C CYS A 17 -14.25 -6.44 16.19
N GLN A 18 -15.32 -6.30 15.38
CA GLN A 18 -15.49 -7.09 14.17
C GLN A 18 -14.57 -6.58 13.08
N PHE A 19 -14.14 -7.48 12.18
CA PHE A 19 -13.46 -7.06 10.95
C PHE A 19 -14.39 -6.19 10.12
N PRO A 20 -13.87 -5.11 9.49
CA PRO A 20 -14.68 -4.29 8.59
C PRO A 20 -15.21 -5.14 7.43
N ASN A 21 -16.45 -4.89 7.02
CA ASN A 21 -16.96 -5.46 5.78
C ASN A 21 -16.15 -4.89 4.61
N GLN A 22 -15.71 -5.76 3.69
CA GLN A 22 -15.05 -5.33 2.47
C GLN A 22 -15.98 -4.42 1.67
N GLN A 23 -15.48 -3.23 1.35
CA GLN A 23 -16.20 -2.25 0.54
C GLN A 23 -15.87 -2.42 -0.95
N VAL A 24 -16.69 -1.83 -1.80
CA VAL A 24 -16.40 -1.74 -3.23
C VAL A 24 -15.14 -0.90 -3.43
N ILE A 25 -14.22 -1.41 -4.24
CA ILE A 25 -12.95 -0.76 -4.57
C ILE A 25 -13.22 0.53 -5.36
N LYS A 26 -12.51 1.61 -5.00
CA LYS A 26 -12.67 2.94 -5.58
C LYS A 26 -11.46 3.30 -6.48
N ASN A 27 -11.25 4.59 -6.71
CA ASN A 27 -10.40 5.07 -7.81
C ASN A 27 -8.88 4.96 -7.60
N GLN A 28 -8.39 5.12 -6.37
CA GLN A 28 -6.94 5.17 -6.10
C GLN A 28 -6.54 4.09 -5.11
N LEU A 29 -5.76 3.15 -5.57
CA LEU A 29 -5.37 1.98 -4.84
C LEU A 29 -3.88 2.00 -4.51
N LEU A 30 -3.54 1.60 -3.29
CA LEU A 30 -2.20 1.13 -2.94
C LEU A 30 -2.20 -0.39 -2.98
N VAL A 31 -1.31 -0.99 -3.76
CA VAL A 31 -1.17 -2.44 -3.89
C VAL A 31 0.18 -2.87 -3.31
N LEU A 32 0.16 -3.81 -2.39
CA LEU A 32 1.32 -4.27 -1.63
C LEU A 32 1.60 -5.73 -1.97
N ASN A 33 2.67 -5.95 -2.74
CA ASN A 33 3.09 -7.27 -3.20
C ASN A 33 4.15 -7.83 -2.24
N GLN A 34 3.77 -8.80 -1.41
CA GLN A 34 4.65 -9.53 -0.49
C GLN A 34 5.37 -8.62 0.54
N ILE A 35 4.70 -7.59 1.06
CA ILE A 35 5.24 -6.82 2.18
C ILE A 35 5.22 -7.69 3.42
N ASN A 36 6.40 -7.91 4.03
CA ASN A 36 6.57 -8.86 5.13
C ASN A 36 6.73 -8.20 6.50
N ASP A 37 7.20 -6.95 6.58
CA ASP A 37 7.29 -6.24 7.86
C ASP A 37 5.96 -5.57 8.22
N PRO A 38 5.34 -5.97 9.36
CA PRO A 38 4.08 -5.38 9.80
C PRO A 38 4.19 -3.89 10.15
N GLY A 39 5.39 -3.39 10.48
CA GLY A 39 5.64 -1.98 10.74
C GLY A 39 5.57 -1.16 9.46
N ASN A 40 6.20 -1.65 8.38
CA ASN A 40 6.09 -1.05 7.06
C ASN A 40 4.65 -1.07 6.55
N LEU A 41 3.95 -2.22 6.70
CA LEU A 41 2.53 -2.32 6.31
C LEU A 41 1.67 -1.28 7.03
N GLY A 42 1.77 -1.17 8.35
CA GLY A 42 0.98 -0.20 9.11
C GLY A 42 1.31 1.25 8.75
N THR A 43 2.58 1.55 8.49
CA THR A 43 3.03 2.87 8.03
C THR A 43 2.47 3.20 6.63
N LEU A 44 2.49 2.23 5.72
CA LEU A 44 1.92 2.38 4.37
C LEU A 44 0.41 2.60 4.40
N ILE A 45 -0.33 1.84 5.23
CA ILE A 45 -1.77 2.03 5.43
C ILE A 45 -2.07 3.46 5.94
N ARG A 46 -1.32 3.91 6.94
CA ARG A 46 -1.47 5.27 7.49
C ARG A 46 -1.19 6.35 6.45
N THR A 47 -0.14 6.16 5.66
CA THR A 47 0.26 7.09 4.62
C THR A 47 -0.75 7.13 3.47
N ALA A 48 -1.26 5.98 3.05
CA ALA A 48 -2.30 5.87 2.03
C ALA A 48 -3.58 6.62 2.46
N CYS A 49 -4.02 6.41 3.70
CA CYS A 49 -5.15 7.13 4.28
C CYS A 49 -4.92 8.65 4.29
N ALA A 50 -3.72 9.10 4.69
CA ALA A 50 -3.37 10.53 4.75
C ALA A 50 -3.34 11.20 3.37
N PHE A 51 -2.95 10.48 2.32
CA PHE A 51 -2.91 11.00 0.95
C PHE A 51 -4.18 10.73 0.14
N GLY A 52 -5.26 10.26 0.78
CA GLY A 52 -6.58 10.10 0.15
C GLY A 52 -6.67 8.89 -0.80
N PHE A 53 -5.79 7.91 -0.67
CA PHE A 53 -5.98 6.61 -1.30
C PHE A 53 -7.22 5.95 -0.68
N SER A 54 -8.05 5.36 -1.52
CA SER A 54 -9.32 4.78 -1.07
C SER A 54 -9.18 3.38 -0.50
N ASP A 55 -8.23 2.62 -1.04
CA ASP A 55 -8.09 1.21 -0.72
C ASP A 55 -6.61 0.80 -0.65
N VAL A 56 -6.31 -0.15 0.23
CA VAL A 56 -5.02 -0.84 0.32
C VAL A 56 -5.25 -2.33 0.06
N ILE A 57 -4.66 -2.83 -1.01
CA ILE A 57 -4.70 -4.24 -1.39
C ILE A 57 -3.43 -4.90 -0.88
N VAL A 58 -3.57 -5.90 -0.05
CA VAL A 58 -2.44 -6.56 0.62
C VAL A 58 -2.32 -8.00 0.17
N GLN A 59 -1.14 -8.36 -0.32
CA GLN A 59 -0.67 -9.74 -0.40
C GLN A 59 0.57 -9.85 0.49
N GLY A 60 0.53 -10.71 1.49
CA GLY A 60 1.63 -10.87 2.45
C GLY A 60 1.15 -10.99 3.89
N VAL A 61 1.74 -10.20 4.78
CA VAL A 61 1.43 -10.24 6.21
C VAL A 61 -0.01 -9.80 6.51
N ASP A 62 -0.61 -10.41 7.53
CA ASP A 62 -1.95 -10.06 8.01
C ASP A 62 -2.01 -8.58 8.44
N PRO A 63 -2.88 -7.75 7.80
CA PRO A 63 -3.01 -6.34 8.14
C PRO A 63 -3.58 -6.10 9.54
N TYR A 64 -4.28 -7.07 10.11
CA TYR A 64 -4.91 -6.95 11.43
C TYR A 64 -4.05 -7.49 12.58
N ASN A 65 -2.81 -7.91 12.32
CA ASN A 65 -1.91 -8.28 13.42
C ASN A 65 -1.59 -7.06 14.31
N SER A 66 -1.28 -7.32 15.57
CA SER A 66 -1.11 -6.28 16.60
C SER A 66 -0.02 -5.25 16.28
N LYS A 67 1.04 -5.64 15.55
CA LYS A 67 2.13 -4.73 15.16
C LYS A 67 1.69 -3.78 14.05
N THR A 68 0.96 -4.27 13.04
CA THR A 68 0.36 -3.45 11.98
C THR A 68 -0.67 -2.48 12.54
N LEU A 69 -1.57 -2.96 13.41
CA LEU A 69 -2.59 -2.12 14.04
C LEU A 69 -1.95 -0.94 14.80
N ARG A 70 -0.90 -1.20 15.58
CA ARG A 70 -0.17 -0.13 16.28
C ARG A 70 0.51 0.84 15.31
N ALA A 71 1.19 0.34 14.29
CA ALA A 71 1.91 1.17 13.32
C ALA A 71 0.94 2.03 12.47
N SER A 72 -0.26 1.53 12.18
CA SER A 72 -1.27 2.28 11.43
C SER A 72 -1.90 3.44 12.21
N GLN A 73 -1.71 3.52 13.55
CA GLN A 73 -2.22 4.60 14.41
C GLN A 73 -3.72 4.87 14.19
N GLY A 74 -4.51 3.81 13.99
CA GLY A 74 -5.96 3.90 13.78
C GLY A 74 -6.39 4.20 12.33
N ALA A 75 -5.46 4.51 11.42
CA ALA A 75 -5.80 4.77 10.02
C ALA A 75 -6.50 3.59 9.33
N ILE A 76 -6.19 2.36 9.75
CA ILE A 76 -6.80 1.13 9.22
C ILE A 76 -8.33 1.11 9.33
N PHE A 77 -8.92 1.87 10.24
CA PHE A 77 -10.37 1.99 10.40
C PHE A 77 -11.01 3.04 9.47
N ASN A 78 -10.19 3.83 8.76
CA ASN A 78 -10.62 4.91 7.88
C ASN A 78 -10.32 4.65 6.41
N ILE A 79 -9.74 3.51 6.08
CA ILE A 79 -9.40 3.10 4.71
C ILE A 79 -9.83 1.65 4.50
N ASN A 80 -10.27 1.31 3.28
CA ASN A 80 -10.62 -0.08 2.96
C ASN A 80 -9.34 -0.91 2.78
N VAL A 81 -9.18 -1.98 3.56
CA VAL A 81 -8.02 -2.88 3.47
C VAL A 81 -8.50 -4.25 3.02
N VAL A 82 -8.01 -4.70 1.87
CA VAL A 82 -8.41 -5.95 1.22
C VAL A 82 -7.22 -6.91 1.18
N LEU A 83 -7.34 -8.04 1.86
CA LEU A 83 -6.36 -9.12 1.78
C LEU A 83 -6.67 -10.01 0.57
N VAL A 84 -5.66 -10.24 -0.29
CA VAL A 84 -5.81 -11.05 -1.50
C VAL A 84 -4.82 -12.22 -1.50
N ASN A 85 -5.31 -13.40 -1.88
CA ASN A 85 -4.47 -14.60 -2.01
C ASN A 85 -3.77 -14.67 -3.37
N ASN A 86 -4.41 -14.14 -4.42
CA ASN A 86 -3.88 -14.15 -5.79
C ASN A 86 -3.89 -12.73 -6.36
N LEU A 87 -2.78 -12.03 -6.16
CA LEU A 87 -2.62 -10.65 -6.60
C LEU A 87 -2.65 -10.52 -8.12
N LYS A 88 -2.07 -11.49 -8.85
CA LYS A 88 -2.06 -11.49 -10.31
C LYS A 88 -3.48 -11.46 -10.88
N THR A 89 -4.34 -12.38 -10.43
CA THR A 89 -5.74 -12.44 -10.87
C THR A 89 -6.48 -11.14 -10.50
N PHE A 90 -6.21 -10.59 -9.32
CA PHE A 90 -6.78 -9.34 -8.88
C PHE A 90 -6.41 -8.17 -9.81
N LEU A 91 -5.12 -8.01 -10.15
CA LEU A 91 -4.63 -6.97 -11.05
C LEU A 91 -5.16 -7.11 -12.49
N ILE A 92 -5.27 -8.34 -13.00
CA ILE A 92 -5.90 -8.58 -14.30
C ILE A 92 -7.36 -8.08 -14.32
N ASN A 93 -8.10 -8.29 -13.22
CA ASN A 93 -9.47 -7.80 -13.11
C ASN A 93 -9.53 -6.27 -12.99
N LEU A 94 -8.56 -5.63 -12.32
CA LEU A 94 -8.45 -4.16 -12.30
C LEU A 94 -8.20 -3.60 -13.71
N LYS A 95 -7.31 -4.22 -14.49
CA LYS A 95 -7.07 -3.80 -15.89
C LYS A 95 -8.33 -3.88 -16.76
N LYS A 96 -9.16 -4.91 -16.58
CA LYS A 96 -10.47 -5.02 -17.26
C LYS A 96 -11.43 -3.89 -16.87
N GLN A 97 -11.23 -3.28 -15.70
CA GLN A 97 -11.99 -2.13 -15.21
C GLN A 97 -11.31 -0.79 -15.52
N ASN A 98 -10.31 -0.78 -16.41
CA ASN A 98 -9.56 0.40 -16.87
C ASN A 98 -8.71 1.09 -15.78
N TYR A 99 -8.27 0.35 -14.75
CA TYR A 99 -7.25 0.87 -13.84
C TYR A 99 -5.89 0.92 -14.51
N PHE A 100 -5.19 2.03 -14.33
CA PHE A 100 -3.81 2.19 -14.76
C PHE A 100 -2.87 1.70 -13.66
N LEU A 101 -2.05 0.71 -13.97
CA LEU A 101 -1.15 0.07 -13.00
C LEU A 101 0.24 0.70 -13.05
N ILE A 102 0.67 1.30 -11.94
CA ILE A 102 1.97 1.95 -11.77
C ILE A 102 2.80 1.11 -10.80
N ALA A 103 3.93 0.58 -11.24
CA ALA A 103 4.81 -0.23 -10.41
C ALA A 103 6.09 0.53 -10.02
N ALA A 104 6.40 0.57 -8.73
CA ALA A 104 7.64 1.14 -8.22
C ALA A 104 8.79 0.13 -8.41
N SER A 105 9.60 0.34 -9.46
CA SER A 105 10.70 -0.56 -9.78
C SER A 105 11.76 0.16 -10.62
N VAL A 106 13.03 -0.11 -10.32
CA VAL A 106 14.16 0.40 -11.11
C VAL A 106 14.44 -0.58 -12.25
N ASN A 107 14.12 -0.17 -13.48
CA ASN A 107 14.42 -0.93 -14.69
C ASN A 107 14.64 0.02 -15.89
N GLN A 108 15.07 -0.52 -17.03
CA GLN A 108 15.40 0.28 -18.23
C GLN A 108 14.22 1.08 -18.81
N ARG A 109 12.98 0.72 -18.48
CA ARG A 109 11.75 1.39 -18.98
C ARG A 109 11.11 2.29 -17.93
N ALA A 110 11.71 2.35 -16.74
CA ALA A 110 11.17 3.17 -15.66
C ALA A 110 11.39 4.66 -15.94
N ILE A 111 10.36 5.46 -15.75
CA ILE A 111 10.44 6.91 -15.78
C ILE A 111 10.56 7.48 -14.36
N SER A 112 11.04 8.71 -14.24
CA SER A 112 11.01 9.40 -12.96
C SER A 112 9.57 9.54 -12.46
N TYR A 113 9.35 9.32 -11.16
CA TYR A 113 8.03 9.48 -10.55
C TYR A 113 7.43 10.87 -10.75
N LEU A 114 8.26 11.88 -11.03
CA LEU A 114 7.83 13.25 -11.31
C LEU A 114 7.14 13.41 -12.68
N GLU A 115 7.42 12.49 -13.60
CA GLU A 115 6.91 12.50 -14.98
C GLU A 115 5.59 11.75 -15.12
N VAL A 116 5.14 11.03 -14.09
CA VAL A 116 3.91 10.24 -14.12
C VAL A 116 2.69 11.13 -14.35
N GLN A 117 1.90 10.78 -15.34
CA GLN A 117 0.62 11.42 -15.57
C GLN A 117 -0.42 10.95 -14.55
N ASN A 118 -1.37 11.83 -14.24
CA ASN A 118 -2.42 11.50 -13.32
C ASN A 118 -3.54 10.69 -14.00
N HIS A 119 -3.97 9.63 -13.35
CA HIS A 119 -5.09 8.80 -13.79
C HIS A 119 -6.18 8.79 -12.73
N LEU A 120 -7.45 8.93 -13.14
CA LEU A 120 -8.59 8.88 -12.21
C LEU A 120 -8.70 7.53 -11.50
N GLN A 121 -8.47 6.46 -12.24
CA GLN A 121 -8.41 5.09 -11.72
C GLN A 121 -6.99 4.58 -11.84
N MET A 122 -6.30 4.42 -10.72
CA MET A 122 -4.93 3.95 -10.69
C MET A 122 -4.65 3.04 -9.50
N ALA A 123 -3.65 2.18 -9.67
CA ALA A 123 -3.10 1.34 -8.63
C ALA A 123 -1.58 1.51 -8.57
N LEU A 124 -1.08 2.03 -7.45
CA LEU A 124 0.34 2.10 -7.15
C LEU A 124 0.79 0.77 -6.53
N ILE A 125 1.69 0.06 -7.18
CA ILE A 125 2.21 -1.24 -6.74
C ILE A 125 3.58 -1.05 -6.10
N LEU A 126 3.72 -1.48 -4.84
CA LEU A 126 4.98 -1.56 -4.11
C LEU A 126 5.32 -3.02 -3.81
N GLY A 127 6.58 -3.36 -3.91
CA GLY A 127 7.06 -4.72 -3.70
C GLY A 127 7.76 -4.95 -2.37
N ASN A 128 8.15 -6.20 -2.17
CA ASN A 128 8.94 -6.66 -1.04
C ASN A 128 10.24 -5.87 -0.87
N GLU A 129 10.68 -5.69 0.36
CA GLU A 129 11.86 -4.89 0.72
C GLU A 129 13.17 -5.46 0.15
N ALA A 130 13.26 -6.79 0.04
CA ALA A 130 14.47 -7.48 -0.42
C ALA A 130 14.38 -7.92 -1.89
N GLN A 131 13.22 -8.37 -2.34
CA GLN A 131 13.03 -8.99 -3.66
C GLN A 131 12.38 -8.05 -4.67
N GLY A 132 11.80 -6.93 -4.22
CA GLY A 132 11.03 -6.04 -5.07
C GLY A 132 9.66 -6.61 -5.44
N ILE A 133 9.16 -6.23 -6.60
CA ILE A 133 7.88 -6.70 -7.14
C ILE A 133 8.13 -8.00 -7.91
N GLU A 134 7.30 -9.02 -7.68
CA GLU A 134 7.35 -10.29 -8.41
C GLU A 134 7.28 -10.07 -9.92
N PRO A 135 8.12 -10.77 -10.74
CA PRO A 135 8.20 -10.53 -12.18
C PRO A 135 6.86 -10.62 -12.90
N GLU A 136 6.00 -11.55 -12.49
CA GLU A 136 4.68 -11.73 -13.09
C GLU A 136 3.70 -10.58 -12.76
N ILE A 137 3.88 -9.93 -11.62
CA ILE A 137 3.13 -8.73 -11.22
C ILE A 137 3.67 -7.51 -11.96
N LEU A 138 5.00 -7.38 -12.03
CA LEU A 138 5.66 -6.29 -12.74
C LEU A 138 5.31 -6.28 -14.24
N ALA A 139 5.16 -7.45 -14.86
CA ALA A 139 4.75 -7.60 -16.27
C ALA A 139 3.33 -7.08 -16.55
N LEU A 140 2.47 -6.94 -15.55
CA LEU A 140 1.13 -6.38 -15.69
C LEU A 140 1.09 -4.86 -15.63
N ALA A 141 2.16 -4.21 -15.13
CA ALA A 141 2.21 -2.76 -14.98
C ALA A 141 2.16 -2.06 -16.34
N ASP A 142 1.36 -1.01 -16.42
CA ASP A 142 1.29 -0.13 -17.59
C ASP A 142 2.48 0.83 -17.62
N GLN A 143 2.95 1.23 -16.42
CA GLN A 143 4.11 2.10 -16.23
C GLN A 143 4.95 1.63 -15.06
N THR A 144 6.28 1.64 -15.22
CA THR A 144 7.22 1.52 -14.11
C THR A 144 7.81 2.88 -13.77
N VAL A 145 7.97 3.13 -12.46
CA VAL A 145 8.48 4.42 -11.95
C VAL A 145 9.60 4.20 -10.96
N TYR A 146 10.55 5.12 -10.94
CA TYR A 146 11.62 5.14 -9.95
C TYR A 146 11.73 6.50 -9.24
N ILE A 147 12.27 6.48 -8.05
CA ILE A 147 12.66 7.68 -7.28
C ILE A 147 14.16 7.88 -7.52
N PRO A 148 14.59 9.03 -8.10
CA PRO A 148 16.01 9.32 -8.23
C PRO A 148 16.64 9.48 -6.83
N ILE A 149 17.60 8.62 -6.50
CA ILE A 149 18.31 8.61 -5.21
C ILE A 149 19.81 8.47 -5.44
N ALA A 150 20.60 8.96 -4.51
CA ALA A 150 22.06 8.89 -4.56
C ALA A 150 22.63 7.66 -3.81
N PHE A 151 21.77 6.80 -3.26
CA PHE A 151 22.14 5.61 -2.49
C PHE A 151 21.40 4.37 -3.02
N GLU A 152 21.73 3.18 -2.50
CA GLU A 152 21.27 1.90 -3.04
C GLU A 152 19.74 1.74 -3.04
N SER A 153 19.07 2.04 -1.93
CA SER A 153 17.61 1.87 -1.82
C SER A 153 17.00 2.72 -0.70
N LEU A 154 15.68 2.90 -0.77
CA LEU A 154 14.87 3.46 0.31
C LEU A 154 14.09 2.34 0.99
N ASN A 155 13.80 2.52 2.28
CA ASN A 155 12.78 1.73 2.95
C ASN A 155 11.45 1.83 2.17
N VAL A 156 10.72 0.72 2.05
CA VAL A 156 9.49 0.66 1.22
C VAL A 156 8.41 1.63 1.68
N ALA A 157 8.28 1.88 3.00
CA ALA A 157 7.30 2.83 3.50
C ALA A 157 7.71 4.28 3.17
N SER A 158 9.02 4.59 3.17
CA SER A 158 9.54 5.90 2.74
C SER A 158 9.35 6.11 1.24
N ALA A 159 9.68 5.12 0.41
CA ALA A 159 9.43 5.15 -1.03
C ALA A 159 7.93 5.31 -1.32
N GLY A 160 7.09 4.54 -0.64
CA GLY A 160 5.64 4.64 -0.75
C GLY A 160 5.11 6.03 -0.40
N ALA A 161 5.64 6.67 0.64
CA ALA A 161 5.23 8.03 1.04
C ALA A 161 5.54 9.06 -0.04
N ILE A 162 6.74 9.00 -0.63
CA ILE A 162 7.15 9.91 -1.72
C ILE A 162 6.23 9.74 -2.95
N LEU A 163 6.01 8.49 -3.37
CA LEU A 163 5.19 8.17 -4.53
C LEU A 163 3.72 8.56 -4.32
N MET A 164 3.15 8.21 -3.17
CA MET A 164 1.77 8.57 -2.83
C MET A 164 1.58 10.08 -2.76
N ALA A 165 2.51 10.83 -2.16
CA ALA A 165 2.47 12.28 -2.11
C ALA A 165 2.48 12.91 -3.51
N ALA A 166 3.30 12.39 -4.42
CA ALA A 166 3.39 12.88 -5.80
C ALA A 166 2.11 12.60 -6.60
N LEU A 167 1.54 11.40 -6.44
CA LEU A 167 0.33 10.98 -7.14
C LEU A 167 -0.95 11.61 -6.56
N ALA A 168 -0.98 11.89 -5.25
CA ALA A 168 -2.12 12.51 -4.58
C ALA A 168 -2.25 14.02 -4.85
N LYS A 169 -1.14 14.73 -5.08
CA LYS A 169 -1.09 16.22 -5.22
C LYS A 169 -2.11 16.82 -6.18
N LYS A 170 -2.65 16.01 -7.09
CA LYS A 170 -3.62 16.47 -8.10
C LYS A 170 -5.08 16.28 -7.66
N ASN A 171 -5.34 15.62 -6.53
CA ASN A 171 -6.70 15.24 -6.10
C ASN A 171 -7.08 15.81 -4.72
N LEU A 172 -6.10 16.24 -3.93
CA LEU A 172 -6.37 16.92 -2.66
C LEU A 172 -6.81 18.36 -2.98
N LYS A 173 -8.09 18.67 -2.74
CA LYS A 173 -8.57 20.06 -2.75
C LYS A 173 -7.85 20.78 -1.61
N SER A 174 -7.19 21.87 -1.96
CA SER A 174 -6.68 22.87 -1.01
C SER A 174 -7.85 23.49 -0.22
#